data_0746635927f1efad146653d1a4af43fe
#
_entry.id   0746635927f1efad146653d1a4af43fe
#
_cell.length_a   1.000
_cell.length_b   1.000
_cell.length_c   1.000
_cell.angle_alpha   90.00
_cell.angle_beta   90.00
_cell.angle_gamma   90.00
#
_symmetry.space_group_name_H-M   'P 1'
#
loop_
_entity.id
_entity.type
_entity.pdbx_description
1 polymer ?
#
loop_
_entity_poly.entity_id
_entity_poly.type
_entity_poly.pdbx_seq_one_letter_code
_entity_poly.pdbx_strand_id
1 'polypeptide(L)'
;MGSHATPTAAYWSFFENFNRKDADGWAGAMSYPHVRVSAVQPPRRGDGPGPRTASGVYPTASDYAAMAERAGWERFELTGWVRTQGITPRVVHASSDKVHLAGGWTRHRADDSEIVTNRVLYVLSRMEEGWGIQARFGIDGYNKGADRSAQKAAALGALERLMTTLEPGDVDNWLTCFHYPLTLVGAPGEVSVIDDAEAMRAAYGDWAGEALPISYRANDIAAGENGVTLSQSITRGEDTFHQSFLVAQQEGEWKILAVSAIA
;
A
#
# COMPACT_ATOMS: atom_id res chain seq x y z
N MET A 1 -15.14 12.38 -0.72
CA MET A 1 -14.96 11.71 0.58
C MET A 1 -15.63 10.35 0.54
N GLY A 2 -14.97 9.31 1.09
CA GLY A 2 -15.51 7.96 1.06
C GLY A 2 -16.88 7.89 1.78
N SER A 3 -17.95 7.73 1.03
CA SER A 3 -19.32 7.72 1.53
C SER A 3 -20.00 6.36 1.33
N HIS A 4 -19.19 5.30 1.19
CA HIS A 4 -19.71 3.98 0.89
C HIS A 4 -20.14 3.25 2.16
N ALA A 5 -21.23 2.48 2.07
CA ALA A 5 -21.78 1.73 3.19
C ALA A 5 -20.86 0.60 3.68
N THR A 6 -20.01 0.06 2.79
CA THR A 6 -19.09 -1.03 3.10
C THR A 6 -17.73 -0.84 2.44
N PRO A 7 -16.64 -1.45 2.98
CA PRO A 7 -15.34 -1.43 2.35
C PRO A 7 -15.35 -1.99 0.91
N THR A 8 -16.11 -3.05 0.69
CA THR A 8 -16.22 -3.69 -0.63
C THR A 8 -16.94 -2.77 -1.63
N ALA A 9 -17.94 -1.99 -1.19
CA ALA A 9 -18.60 -1.02 -2.05
C ALA A 9 -17.63 0.09 -2.50
N ALA A 10 -16.79 0.62 -1.59
CA ALA A 10 -15.74 1.58 -1.95
C ALA A 10 -14.74 0.99 -2.97
N TYR A 11 -14.32 -0.26 -2.74
CA TYR A 11 -13.42 -0.97 -3.66
C TYR A 11 -13.99 -1.09 -5.07
N TRP A 12 -15.26 -1.47 -5.23
CA TRP A 12 -15.88 -1.61 -6.55
C TRP A 12 -16.15 -0.26 -7.21
N SER A 13 -16.62 0.73 -6.43
CA SER A 13 -16.81 2.10 -6.91
C SER A 13 -15.55 2.70 -7.52
N PHE A 14 -14.37 2.38 -6.96
CA PHE A 14 -13.08 2.77 -7.50
C PHE A 14 -12.91 2.34 -8.97
N PHE A 15 -13.23 1.08 -9.31
CA PHE A 15 -13.08 0.57 -10.68
C PHE A 15 -14.19 1.04 -11.61
N GLU A 16 -15.41 1.19 -11.10
CA GLU A 16 -16.53 1.69 -11.88
C GLU A 16 -16.28 3.11 -12.38
N ASN A 17 -15.86 4.00 -11.50
CA ASN A 17 -15.57 5.39 -11.85
C ASN A 17 -14.30 5.50 -12.70
N PHE A 18 -13.29 4.69 -12.43
CA PHE A 18 -12.11 4.59 -13.30
C PHE A 18 -12.49 4.23 -14.75
N ASN A 19 -13.35 3.24 -14.93
CA ASN A 19 -13.81 2.81 -16.27
C ASN A 19 -14.67 3.86 -16.96
N ARG A 20 -15.44 4.66 -16.21
CA ARG A 20 -16.21 5.80 -16.72
C ARG A 20 -15.37 7.02 -17.04
N LYS A 21 -14.09 7.00 -16.70
CA LYS A 21 -13.17 8.16 -16.78
C LYS A 21 -13.67 9.36 -15.96
N ASP A 22 -14.38 9.07 -14.88
CA ASP A 22 -14.93 10.03 -13.95
C ASP A 22 -13.88 10.29 -12.84
N ALA A 23 -13.15 11.40 -12.96
CA ALA A 23 -12.10 11.76 -12.02
C ALA A 23 -12.66 12.07 -10.63
N ASP A 24 -13.79 12.78 -10.55
CA ASP A 24 -14.44 13.13 -9.28
C ASP A 24 -15.04 11.89 -8.59
N GLY A 25 -15.76 11.07 -9.33
CA GLY A 25 -16.28 9.81 -8.82
C GLY A 25 -15.17 8.85 -8.39
N TRP A 26 -14.04 8.84 -9.13
CA TRP A 26 -12.88 8.04 -8.77
C TRP A 26 -12.25 8.56 -7.46
N ALA A 27 -12.10 9.88 -7.30
CA ALA A 27 -11.67 10.51 -6.06
C ALA A 27 -12.66 10.26 -4.90
N GLY A 28 -13.96 10.21 -5.19
CA GLY A 28 -15.02 9.91 -4.23
C GLY A 28 -14.95 8.50 -3.62
N ALA A 29 -14.26 7.56 -4.25
CA ALA A 29 -14.04 6.23 -3.68
C ALA A 29 -12.95 6.19 -2.59
N MET A 30 -12.23 7.32 -2.34
CA MET A 30 -11.14 7.40 -1.38
C MET A 30 -11.57 7.99 -0.04
N SER A 31 -10.84 7.66 1.04
CA SER A 31 -10.76 8.41 2.29
C SER A 31 -9.50 9.25 2.30
N TYR A 32 -9.58 10.45 2.86
CA TYR A 32 -8.48 11.42 2.84
C TYR A 32 -7.93 11.72 4.24
N PRO A 33 -6.61 11.99 4.35
CA PRO A 33 -5.61 11.94 3.28
C PRO A 33 -5.49 10.54 2.66
N HIS A 34 -5.42 10.48 1.31
CA HIS A 34 -5.21 9.23 0.57
C HIS A 34 -3.74 9.08 0.20
N VAL A 35 -3.19 7.87 0.32
CA VAL A 35 -1.80 7.61 -0.08
C VAL A 35 -1.71 6.44 -1.05
N ARG A 36 -0.84 6.60 -2.03
CA ARG A 36 -0.41 5.53 -2.94
C ARG A 36 1.06 5.27 -2.71
N VAL A 37 1.42 4.02 -2.46
CA VAL A 37 2.81 3.59 -2.36
C VAL A 37 3.04 2.49 -3.37
N SER A 38 4.10 2.63 -4.14
CA SER A 38 4.54 1.66 -5.15
C SER A 38 5.89 1.10 -4.75
N ALA A 39 6.05 -0.22 -4.90
CA ALA A 39 7.33 -0.87 -4.67
C ALA A 39 8.41 -0.37 -5.65
N VAL A 40 8.01 -0.02 -6.87
CA VAL A 40 8.90 0.58 -7.86
C VAL A 40 8.89 2.09 -7.68
N GLN A 41 9.98 2.63 -7.13
CA GLN A 41 10.19 4.07 -7.12
C GLN A 41 10.55 4.53 -8.54
N PRO A 42 9.98 5.64 -9.04
CA PRO A 42 10.45 6.23 -10.28
C PRO A 42 11.91 6.63 -10.10
N PRO A 43 12.75 6.51 -11.15
CA PRO A 43 14.11 7.00 -11.08
C PRO A 43 14.12 8.46 -10.61
N ARG A 44 14.98 8.81 -9.67
CA ARG A 44 15.17 10.19 -9.22
C ARG A 44 15.44 11.04 -10.46
N ARG A 45 14.65 12.09 -10.62
CA ARG A 45 14.58 12.91 -11.83
C ARG A 45 15.94 13.24 -12.45
N GLY A 46 16.10 12.88 -13.71
CA GLY A 46 16.78 13.63 -14.77
C GLY A 46 15.79 13.70 -15.93
N ASP A 47 15.40 14.89 -16.31
CA ASP A 47 14.87 15.32 -17.61
C ASP A 47 13.95 14.39 -18.43
N GLY A 48 12.87 13.89 -17.83
CA GLY A 48 11.80 13.18 -18.53
C GLY A 48 10.42 13.76 -18.28
N PRO A 49 9.42 13.55 -19.16
CA PRO A 49 8.09 14.15 -19.01
C PRO A 49 7.41 13.62 -17.72
N GLY A 50 7.23 14.51 -16.77
CA GLY A 50 6.41 14.46 -15.57
C GLY A 50 6.37 13.19 -14.72
N PRO A 51 6.10 13.29 -13.43
CA PRO A 51 6.18 12.16 -12.53
C PRO A 51 5.13 11.12 -12.89
N ARG A 52 5.56 9.96 -13.31
CA ARG A 52 4.79 8.75 -13.07
C ARG A 52 4.89 8.51 -11.56
N THR A 53 4.03 9.17 -10.81
CA THR A 53 4.04 9.02 -9.36
C THR A 53 3.52 7.64 -9.01
N ALA A 54 4.44 6.73 -8.89
CA ALA A 54 4.18 5.45 -8.28
C ALA A 54 3.72 5.65 -6.83
N SER A 55 4.27 6.66 -6.14
CA SER A 55 3.91 7.01 -4.76
C SER A 55 3.46 8.48 -4.66
N GLY A 56 2.55 8.77 -3.73
CA GLY A 56 2.10 10.12 -3.46
C GLY A 56 1.03 10.20 -2.40
N VAL A 57 1.03 11.30 -1.65
CA VAL A 57 -0.03 11.65 -0.69
C VAL A 57 -0.94 12.68 -1.32
N TYR A 58 -2.23 12.49 -1.17
CA TYR A 58 -3.28 13.37 -1.65
C TYR A 58 -4.11 13.81 -0.45
N PRO A 59 -3.97 15.06 -0.01
CA PRO A 59 -4.66 15.55 1.17
C PRO A 59 -6.17 15.58 0.99
N THR A 60 -6.67 15.86 -0.21
CA THR A 60 -8.09 16.06 -0.50
C THR A 60 -8.55 15.32 -1.77
N ALA A 61 -9.87 15.19 -1.93
CA ALA A 61 -10.49 14.65 -3.14
C ALA A 61 -10.14 15.48 -4.38
N SER A 62 -10.10 16.80 -4.24
CA SER A 62 -9.73 17.72 -5.31
C SER A 62 -8.29 17.48 -5.80
N ASP A 63 -7.34 17.24 -4.88
CA ASP A 63 -5.95 16.93 -5.25
C ASP A 63 -5.84 15.63 -6.04
N TYR A 64 -6.64 14.62 -5.64
CA TYR A 64 -6.65 13.33 -6.34
C TYR A 64 -7.32 13.42 -7.70
N ALA A 65 -8.47 14.11 -7.81
CA ALA A 65 -9.17 14.35 -9.08
C ALA A 65 -8.28 15.13 -10.05
N ALA A 66 -7.67 16.23 -9.60
CA ALA A 66 -6.73 17.01 -10.40
C ALA A 66 -5.51 16.20 -10.87
N MET A 67 -5.01 15.26 -10.07
CA MET A 67 -3.97 14.33 -10.50
C MET A 67 -4.49 13.40 -11.60
N ALA A 68 -5.70 12.87 -11.45
CA ALA A 68 -6.31 11.97 -12.42
C ALA A 68 -6.50 12.65 -13.79
N GLU A 69 -6.99 13.89 -13.79
CA GLU A 69 -7.17 14.71 -15.00
C GLU A 69 -5.83 15.02 -15.67
N ARG A 70 -4.83 15.51 -14.90
CA ARG A 70 -3.47 15.80 -15.46
C ARG A 70 -2.80 14.56 -16.01
N ALA A 71 -3.01 13.40 -15.37
CA ALA A 71 -2.46 12.14 -15.84
C ALA A 71 -3.10 11.68 -17.15
N GLY A 72 -4.36 12.07 -17.39
CA GLY A 72 -5.15 11.75 -18.56
C GLY A 72 -5.46 10.25 -18.69
N TRP A 73 -6.47 9.96 -19.50
CA TRP A 73 -6.87 8.58 -19.81
C TRP A 73 -6.21 8.10 -21.10
N GLU A 74 -5.78 9.03 -21.98
CA GLU A 74 -5.17 8.76 -23.28
C GLU A 74 -3.98 7.80 -23.18
N ARG A 75 -3.13 7.93 -22.14
CA ARG A 75 -2.01 7.01 -21.91
C ARG A 75 -2.42 5.55 -21.73
N PHE A 76 -3.64 5.29 -21.25
CA PHE A 76 -4.19 3.94 -21.14
C PHE A 76 -4.75 3.49 -22.48
N GLU A 77 -5.45 4.39 -23.18
CA GLU A 77 -6.04 4.15 -24.50
C GLU A 77 -4.97 3.81 -25.54
N LEU A 78 -3.80 4.46 -25.48
CA LEU A 78 -2.65 4.16 -26.32
C LEU A 78 -2.14 2.72 -26.16
N THR A 79 -2.45 2.04 -25.05
CA THR A 79 -2.16 0.61 -24.87
C THR A 79 -3.24 -0.32 -25.43
N GLY A 80 -4.31 0.23 -26.01
CA GLY A 80 -5.51 -0.49 -26.43
C GLY A 80 -6.48 -0.77 -25.25
N TRP A 81 -6.30 -0.09 -24.11
CA TRP A 81 -7.17 -0.27 -22.94
C TRP A 81 -8.60 0.18 -23.22
N VAL A 82 -9.56 -0.66 -22.86
CA VAL A 82 -11.00 -0.34 -22.90
C VAL A 82 -11.66 -0.47 -21.53
N ARG A 83 -11.13 -1.34 -20.65
CA ARG A 83 -11.66 -1.53 -19.30
C ARG A 83 -10.60 -2.02 -18.32
N THR A 84 -10.81 -1.71 -17.05
CA THR A 84 -10.09 -2.27 -15.90
C THR A 84 -11.06 -3.10 -15.08
N GLN A 85 -10.76 -4.37 -14.89
CA GLN A 85 -11.53 -5.27 -14.06
C GLN A 85 -10.85 -5.42 -12.71
N GLY A 86 -11.58 -5.09 -11.63
CA GLY A 86 -11.14 -5.38 -10.27
C GLY A 86 -11.10 -6.89 -10.02
N ILE A 87 -10.08 -7.33 -9.30
CA ILE A 87 -9.97 -8.71 -8.83
C ILE A 87 -10.80 -8.85 -7.56
N THR A 88 -11.58 -9.92 -7.41
CA THR A 88 -12.36 -10.18 -6.20
C THR A 88 -11.48 -10.03 -4.96
N PRO A 89 -11.78 -9.08 -4.07
CA PRO A 89 -10.93 -8.81 -2.92
C PRO A 89 -11.12 -9.86 -1.84
N ARG A 90 -10.04 -10.12 -1.10
CA ARG A 90 -10.04 -10.97 0.09
C ARG A 90 -9.71 -10.10 1.31
N VAL A 91 -10.50 -10.19 2.36
CA VAL A 91 -10.18 -9.56 3.65
C VAL A 91 -8.94 -10.23 4.23
N VAL A 92 -7.95 -9.41 4.61
CA VAL A 92 -6.73 -9.85 5.31
C VAL A 92 -6.89 -9.62 6.80
N HIS A 93 -7.21 -8.40 7.18
CA HIS A 93 -7.52 -8.00 8.55
C HIS A 93 -8.72 -7.05 8.55
N ALA A 94 -9.47 -7.03 9.65
CA ALA A 94 -10.61 -6.14 9.79
C ALA A 94 -10.82 -5.73 11.26
N SER A 95 -11.16 -4.45 11.46
CA SER A 95 -11.74 -3.88 12.68
C SER A 95 -13.07 -3.19 12.36
N SER A 96 -13.65 -2.49 13.33
CA SER A 96 -14.88 -1.73 13.14
C SER A 96 -14.77 -0.58 12.15
N ASP A 97 -13.57 -0.05 11.95
CA ASP A 97 -13.28 1.19 11.23
C ASP A 97 -12.16 1.09 10.21
N LYS A 98 -11.48 -0.06 10.13
CA LYS A 98 -10.39 -0.28 9.20
C LYS A 98 -10.36 -1.70 8.65
N VAL A 99 -10.06 -1.83 7.35
CA VAL A 99 -9.97 -3.13 6.68
C VAL A 99 -8.77 -3.15 5.73
N HIS A 100 -7.99 -4.23 5.79
CA HIS A 100 -6.99 -4.55 4.80
C HIS A 100 -7.57 -5.54 3.78
N LEU A 101 -7.62 -5.14 2.51
CA LEU A 101 -8.10 -5.98 1.40
C LEU A 101 -6.95 -6.35 0.47
N ALA A 102 -6.70 -7.63 0.30
CA ALA A 102 -5.88 -8.14 -0.79
C ALA A 102 -6.72 -8.20 -2.07
N GLY A 103 -6.35 -7.38 -3.05
CA GLY A 103 -7.06 -7.27 -4.32
C GLY A 103 -6.11 -7.00 -5.48
N GLY A 104 -6.56 -6.21 -6.42
CA GLY A 104 -5.82 -5.83 -7.61
C GLY A 104 -6.73 -5.59 -8.79
N TRP A 105 -6.15 -5.59 -9.98
CA TRP A 105 -6.88 -5.30 -11.21
C TRP A 105 -6.18 -5.90 -12.42
N THR A 106 -6.97 -6.13 -13.47
CA THR A 106 -6.51 -6.49 -14.80
C THR A 106 -7.05 -5.48 -15.81
N ARG A 107 -6.20 -5.01 -16.71
CA ARG A 107 -6.61 -4.18 -17.85
C ARG A 107 -6.79 -5.03 -19.08
N HIS A 108 -7.82 -4.70 -19.86
CA HIS A 108 -8.21 -5.46 -21.05
C HIS A 108 -8.32 -4.58 -22.28
N ARG A 109 -8.05 -5.20 -23.44
CA ARG A 109 -8.36 -4.68 -24.77
C ARG A 109 -9.81 -5.01 -25.16
N ALA A 110 -10.25 -4.51 -26.32
CA ALA A 110 -11.58 -4.74 -26.85
C ALA A 110 -11.87 -6.23 -27.18
N ASP A 111 -10.85 -7.01 -27.46
CA ASP A 111 -10.92 -8.45 -27.71
C ASP A 111 -10.80 -9.29 -26.43
N ASP A 112 -10.94 -8.66 -25.27
CA ASP A 112 -10.77 -9.24 -23.93
C ASP A 112 -9.36 -9.74 -23.57
N SER A 113 -8.37 -9.55 -24.46
CA SER A 113 -6.98 -9.88 -24.11
C SER A 113 -6.47 -9.02 -22.97
N GLU A 114 -5.70 -9.63 -22.07
CA GLU A 114 -5.08 -8.93 -20.93
C GLU A 114 -3.93 -8.04 -21.43
N ILE A 115 -3.88 -6.79 -20.94
CA ILE A 115 -2.75 -5.88 -21.15
C ILE A 115 -1.76 -6.05 -19.99
N VAL A 116 -2.26 -5.97 -18.77
CA VAL A 116 -1.47 -6.06 -17.55
C VAL A 116 -2.38 -6.41 -16.38
N THR A 117 -1.87 -7.23 -15.48
CA THR A 117 -2.49 -7.51 -14.19
C THR A 117 -1.57 -6.97 -13.08
N ASN A 118 -2.17 -6.39 -12.03
CA ASN A 118 -1.42 -5.99 -10.84
C ASN A 118 -2.12 -6.46 -9.58
N ARG A 119 -1.35 -6.65 -8.51
CA ARG A 119 -1.83 -6.94 -7.17
C ARG A 119 -1.57 -5.75 -6.27
N VAL A 120 -2.55 -5.46 -5.43
CA VAL A 120 -2.53 -4.29 -4.54
C VAL A 120 -3.14 -4.68 -3.21
N LEU A 121 -2.49 -4.28 -2.14
CA LEU A 121 -3.11 -4.26 -0.82
C LEU A 121 -3.79 -2.90 -0.65
N TYR A 122 -5.10 -2.92 -0.42
CA TYR A 122 -5.89 -1.73 -0.14
C TYR A 122 -6.13 -1.61 1.37
N VAL A 123 -5.89 -0.43 1.90
CA VAL A 123 -6.28 -0.05 3.25
C VAL A 123 -7.54 0.79 3.12
N LEU A 124 -8.64 0.30 3.66
CA LEU A 124 -9.90 1.01 3.69
C LEU A 124 -10.18 1.46 5.11
N SER A 125 -10.62 2.71 5.24
CA SER A 125 -10.93 3.32 6.53
C SER A 125 -12.34 3.89 6.51
N ARG A 126 -13.02 3.78 7.65
CA ARG A 126 -14.33 4.34 7.89
C ARG A 126 -14.17 5.73 8.47
N MET A 127 -14.53 6.73 7.70
CA MET A 127 -14.63 8.11 8.15
C MET A 127 -16.07 8.41 8.59
N GLU A 128 -16.33 9.64 9.04
CA GLU A 128 -17.68 10.07 9.46
C GLU A 128 -18.75 9.81 8.37
N GLU A 129 -18.39 10.02 7.11
CA GLU A 129 -19.32 9.88 5.97
C GLU A 129 -19.41 8.44 5.44
N GLY A 130 -18.57 7.52 5.88
CA GLY A 130 -18.56 6.12 5.43
C GLY A 130 -17.18 5.58 5.06
N TRP A 131 -17.16 4.48 4.31
CA TRP A 131 -15.93 3.79 3.91
C TRP A 131 -15.33 4.38 2.64
N GLY A 132 -14.00 4.47 2.62
CA GLY A 132 -13.21 4.80 1.44
C GLY A 132 -11.82 4.18 1.48
N ILE A 133 -11.10 4.20 0.36
CA ILE A 133 -9.74 3.70 0.25
C ILE A 133 -8.77 4.76 0.77
N GLN A 134 -8.15 4.52 1.91
CA GLN A 134 -7.17 5.44 2.51
C GLN A 134 -5.76 5.21 1.96
N ALA A 135 -5.39 3.95 1.69
CA ALA A 135 -4.08 3.67 1.12
C ALA A 135 -4.12 2.53 0.10
N ARG A 136 -3.12 2.55 -0.79
CA ARG A 136 -2.88 1.50 -1.78
C ARG A 136 -1.40 1.15 -1.80
N PHE A 137 -1.06 -0.08 -1.45
CA PHE A 137 0.28 -0.63 -1.51
C PHE A 137 0.41 -1.52 -2.75
N GLY A 138 1.03 -1.01 -3.79
CA GLY A 138 1.22 -1.69 -5.07
C GLY A 138 2.55 -2.42 -5.12
N ILE A 139 2.53 -3.72 -5.44
CA ILE A 139 3.76 -4.50 -5.58
C ILE A 139 4.51 -4.21 -6.88
N ASP A 140 3.79 -3.74 -7.88
CA ASP A 140 4.23 -3.52 -9.26
C ASP A 140 5.06 -4.71 -9.85
N GLY A 141 5.15 -4.79 -11.15
CA GLY A 141 5.85 -5.91 -11.80
C GLY A 141 5.25 -7.29 -11.49
N TYR A 142 3.93 -7.36 -11.18
CA TYR A 142 3.24 -8.64 -11.04
C TYR A 142 3.20 -9.37 -12.40
N ASN A 143 3.66 -10.61 -12.41
CA ASN A 143 3.60 -11.49 -13.57
C ASN A 143 2.91 -12.79 -13.15
N LYS A 144 1.75 -13.06 -13.75
CA LYS A 144 0.92 -14.22 -13.46
C LYS A 144 1.68 -15.51 -13.76
N GLY A 145 1.79 -16.39 -12.77
CA GLY A 145 2.49 -17.66 -12.91
C GLY A 145 4.01 -17.61 -12.74
N ALA A 146 4.62 -16.43 -12.55
CA ALA A 146 6.04 -16.36 -12.23
C ALA A 146 6.31 -16.92 -10.82
N ASP A 147 7.38 -17.70 -10.69
CA ASP A 147 7.89 -18.07 -9.38
C ASP A 147 8.49 -16.85 -8.68
N ARG A 148 7.99 -16.54 -7.50
CA ARG A 148 8.39 -15.43 -6.64
C ARG A 148 8.85 -15.91 -5.24
N SER A 149 9.23 -17.16 -5.12
CA SER A 149 9.65 -17.77 -3.86
C SER A 149 10.83 -17.03 -3.23
N ALA A 150 11.80 -16.61 -4.04
CA ALA A 150 12.97 -15.84 -3.59
C ALA A 150 12.57 -14.46 -3.05
N GLN A 151 11.69 -13.74 -3.76
CA GLN A 151 11.19 -12.43 -3.32
C GLN A 151 10.39 -12.52 -2.01
N LYS A 152 9.54 -13.53 -1.90
CA LYS A 152 8.78 -13.81 -0.68
C LYS A 152 9.70 -14.10 0.50
N ALA A 153 10.68 -14.97 0.31
CA ALA A 153 11.67 -15.30 1.35
C ALA A 153 12.47 -14.07 1.78
N ALA A 154 12.90 -13.24 0.83
CA ALA A 154 13.64 -12.01 1.12
C ALA A 154 12.79 -10.99 1.90
N ALA A 155 11.52 -10.83 1.53
CA ALA A 155 10.60 -9.92 2.23
C ALA A 155 10.26 -10.41 3.64
N LEU A 156 10.03 -11.72 3.82
CA LEU A 156 9.82 -12.30 5.16
C LEU A 156 11.08 -12.14 6.01
N GLY A 157 12.27 -12.33 5.45
CA GLY A 157 13.53 -12.07 6.14
C GLY A 157 13.73 -10.61 6.53
N ALA A 158 13.24 -9.64 5.72
CA ALA A 158 13.25 -8.23 6.10
C ALA A 158 12.32 -7.95 7.29
N LEU A 159 11.14 -8.57 7.33
CA LEU A 159 10.22 -8.47 8.46
C LEU A 159 10.78 -9.15 9.71
N GLU A 160 11.43 -10.30 9.57
CA GLU A 160 12.11 -10.99 10.68
C GLU A 160 13.22 -10.12 11.27
N ARG A 161 14.05 -9.44 10.45
CA ARG A 161 15.03 -8.48 10.93
C ARG A 161 14.38 -7.36 11.75
N LEU A 162 13.27 -6.79 11.28
CA LEU A 162 12.53 -5.78 12.04
C LEU A 162 12.14 -6.31 13.43
N MET A 163 11.58 -7.50 13.51
CA MET A 163 11.13 -8.07 14.78
C MET A 163 12.29 -8.39 15.73
N THR A 164 13.41 -8.88 15.20
CA THR A 164 14.60 -9.18 15.98
C THR A 164 15.30 -7.92 16.53
N THR A 165 15.08 -6.75 15.94
CA THR A 165 15.60 -5.48 16.49
C THR A 165 14.67 -4.89 17.54
N LEU A 166 13.36 -5.10 17.43
CA LEU A 166 12.38 -4.64 18.42
C LEU A 166 12.46 -5.43 19.75
N GLU A 167 12.73 -6.71 19.70
CA GLU A 167 12.76 -7.57 20.90
C GLU A 167 13.78 -7.08 21.93
N PRO A 168 15.05 -6.76 21.59
CA PRO A 168 16.02 -6.20 22.52
C PRO A 168 15.94 -4.68 22.66
N GLY A 169 15.08 -3.98 21.89
CA GLY A 169 15.02 -2.51 21.85
C GLY A 169 16.22 -1.87 21.16
N ASP A 170 16.76 -2.50 20.11
CA ASP A 170 17.91 -2.00 19.34
C ASP A 170 17.46 -0.98 18.28
N VAL A 171 17.28 0.27 18.71
CA VAL A 171 16.77 1.37 17.86
C VAL A 171 17.66 1.63 16.65
N ASP A 172 18.98 1.53 16.77
CA ASP A 172 19.89 1.82 15.66
C ASP A 172 19.72 0.81 14.52
N ASN A 173 19.68 -0.47 14.84
CA ASN A 173 19.43 -1.51 13.87
C ASN A 173 17.98 -1.51 13.36
N TRP A 174 17.01 -1.19 14.23
CA TRP A 174 15.60 -1.06 13.83
C TRP A 174 15.40 -0.02 12.73
N LEU A 175 16.05 1.16 12.83
CA LEU A 175 15.98 2.20 11.80
C LEU A 175 16.53 1.77 10.43
N THR A 176 17.43 0.79 10.39
CA THR A 176 17.97 0.25 9.13
C THR A 176 16.99 -0.67 8.39
N CYS A 177 15.92 -1.11 9.03
CA CYS A 177 14.91 -2.02 8.45
C CYS A 177 13.99 -1.33 7.44
N PHE A 178 14.05 0.00 7.31
CA PHE A 178 13.14 0.78 6.49
C PHE A 178 13.84 1.39 5.27
N HIS A 179 13.07 1.51 4.18
CA HIS A 179 13.35 2.48 3.12
C HIS A 179 12.68 3.80 3.45
N TYR A 180 13.35 4.88 3.13
CA TYR A 180 12.81 6.23 3.31
C TYR A 180 12.61 6.92 1.95
N PRO A 181 11.56 7.76 1.79
CA PRO A 181 10.54 8.05 2.79
C PRO A 181 9.67 6.82 3.11
N LEU A 182 9.42 6.58 4.41
CA LEU A 182 8.54 5.53 4.90
C LEU A 182 7.11 6.05 5.03
N THR A 183 6.12 5.29 4.57
CA THR A 183 4.71 5.62 4.74
C THR A 183 4.08 4.83 5.88
N LEU A 184 3.46 5.53 6.82
CA LEU A 184 2.69 4.94 7.91
C LEU A 184 1.22 5.32 7.77
N VAL A 185 0.33 4.32 7.87
CA VAL A 185 -1.12 4.50 7.84
C VAL A 185 -1.69 4.07 9.19
N GLY A 186 -1.91 5.06 10.05
CA GLY A 186 -2.42 4.92 11.41
C GLY A 186 -3.94 4.72 11.49
N ALA A 187 -4.61 5.36 12.44
CA ALA A 187 -6.07 5.38 12.56
C ALA A 187 -6.75 5.97 11.30
N PRO A 188 -8.08 5.84 11.14
CA PRO A 188 -8.79 6.49 10.05
C PRO A 188 -8.44 7.99 9.94
N GLY A 189 -8.02 8.42 8.75
CA GLY A 189 -7.58 9.80 8.50
C GLY A 189 -6.11 10.09 8.85
N GLU A 190 -5.38 9.15 9.42
CA GLU A 190 -3.98 9.33 9.78
C GLU A 190 -3.06 8.72 8.72
N VAL A 191 -2.28 9.55 8.07
CA VAL A 191 -1.20 9.17 7.15
C VAL A 191 0.03 10.01 7.48
N SER A 192 1.15 9.37 7.75
CA SER A 192 2.44 10.01 7.97
C SER A 192 3.44 9.53 6.94
N VAL A 193 4.25 10.45 6.44
CA VAL A 193 5.42 10.15 5.61
C VAL A 193 6.64 10.60 6.40
N ILE A 194 7.51 9.64 6.69
CA ILE A 194 8.73 9.85 7.47
C ILE A 194 9.89 9.90 6.48
N ASP A 195 10.52 11.05 6.36
CA ASP A 195 11.47 11.34 5.29
C ASP A 195 12.81 10.62 5.45
N ASP A 196 13.25 10.37 6.70
CA ASP A 196 14.55 9.76 7.00
C ASP A 196 14.58 9.07 8.37
N ALA A 197 15.72 8.46 8.69
CA ALA A 197 15.94 7.74 9.93
C ALA A 197 15.95 8.66 11.17
N GLU A 198 16.37 9.92 11.03
CA GLU A 198 16.38 10.89 12.13
C GLU A 198 14.95 11.26 12.52
N ALA A 199 14.10 11.56 11.54
CA ALA A 199 12.67 11.80 11.76
C ALA A 199 11.96 10.58 12.36
N MET A 200 12.32 9.37 11.91
CA MET A 200 11.78 8.11 12.46
C MET A 200 12.22 7.92 13.92
N ARG A 201 13.47 8.18 14.24
CA ARG A 201 13.99 8.14 15.62
C ARG A 201 13.28 9.14 16.52
N ALA A 202 13.11 10.38 16.05
CA ALA A 202 12.44 11.42 16.82
C ALA A 202 10.96 11.09 17.12
N ALA A 203 10.27 10.43 16.18
CA ALA A 203 8.87 10.09 16.35
C ALA A 203 8.62 8.81 17.16
N TYR A 204 9.49 7.80 17.06
CA TYR A 204 9.22 6.45 17.55
C TYR A 204 10.41 5.81 18.30
N GLY A 205 11.53 6.50 18.47
CA GLY A 205 12.74 5.95 19.06
C GLY A 205 12.54 5.46 20.48
N ASP A 206 11.81 6.20 21.31
CA ASP A 206 11.52 5.81 22.71
C ASP A 206 10.71 4.52 22.77
N TRP A 207 9.66 4.41 21.92
CA TRP A 207 8.86 3.21 21.83
C TRP A 207 9.67 2.00 21.30
N ALA A 208 10.47 2.19 20.26
CA ALA A 208 11.31 1.13 19.70
C ALA A 208 12.46 0.71 20.63
N GLY A 209 12.86 1.57 21.57
CA GLY A 209 13.86 1.30 22.60
C GLY A 209 13.34 0.46 23.77
N GLU A 210 12.03 0.28 23.89
CA GLU A 210 11.45 -0.63 24.87
C GLU A 210 11.58 -2.08 24.40
N ALA A 211 12.30 -2.92 25.16
CA ALA A 211 12.37 -4.34 24.87
C ALA A 211 10.98 -4.98 24.96
N LEU A 212 10.51 -5.59 23.89
CA LEU A 212 9.15 -6.13 23.80
C LEU A 212 9.19 -7.65 23.65
N PRO A 213 8.68 -8.41 24.64
CA PRO A 213 8.42 -9.84 24.44
C PRO A 213 7.24 -9.99 23.49
N ILE A 214 7.51 -10.38 22.24
CA ILE A 214 6.51 -10.51 21.19
C ILE A 214 6.53 -11.90 20.58
N SER A 215 5.34 -12.43 20.29
CA SER A 215 5.19 -13.51 19.34
C SER A 215 4.47 -12.98 18.08
N TYR A 216 4.86 -13.46 16.92
CA TYR A 216 4.23 -13.01 15.68
C TYR A 216 4.05 -14.13 14.67
N ARG A 217 3.07 -13.95 13.80
CA ARG A 217 2.88 -14.76 12.60
C ARG A 217 2.81 -13.85 11.39
N ALA A 218 3.63 -14.13 10.39
CA ALA A 218 3.65 -13.40 9.13
C ALA A 218 3.30 -14.31 7.96
N ASN A 219 2.62 -13.74 6.95
CA ASN A 219 2.27 -14.43 5.71
C ASN A 219 2.44 -13.46 4.53
N ASP A 220 2.81 -13.99 3.36
CA ASP A 220 2.75 -13.22 2.14
C ASP A 220 1.31 -13.09 1.63
N ILE A 221 0.98 -11.92 1.09
CA ILE A 221 -0.31 -11.63 0.47
C ILE A 221 -0.17 -11.70 -1.05
N ALA A 222 0.81 -10.98 -1.60
CA ALA A 222 1.13 -10.96 -3.01
C ALA A 222 2.61 -10.60 -3.22
N ALA A 223 3.23 -11.15 -4.27
CA ALA A 223 4.61 -10.91 -4.60
C ALA A 223 4.76 -10.51 -6.08
N GLY A 224 5.49 -9.43 -6.31
CA GLY A 224 5.98 -8.95 -7.61
C GLY A 224 7.48 -9.10 -7.72
N GLU A 225 8.05 -8.46 -8.72
CA GLU A 225 9.49 -8.48 -8.95
C GLU A 225 10.27 -7.70 -7.88
N ASN A 226 9.79 -6.50 -7.56
CA ASN A 226 10.48 -5.56 -6.67
C ASN A 226 9.70 -5.27 -5.39
N GLY A 227 8.59 -5.96 -5.14
CA GLY A 227 7.76 -5.71 -3.98
C GLY A 227 6.94 -6.92 -3.56
N VAL A 228 6.75 -7.05 -2.25
CA VAL A 228 5.91 -8.06 -1.62
C VAL A 228 5.04 -7.37 -0.58
N THR A 229 3.74 -7.66 -0.60
CA THR A 229 2.87 -7.29 0.50
C THR A 229 2.77 -8.45 1.49
N LEU A 230 2.96 -8.13 2.77
CA LEU A 230 2.90 -9.07 3.88
C LEU A 230 1.77 -8.71 4.84
N SER A 231 1.25 -9.70 5.53
CA SER A 231 0.39 -9.53 6.70
C SER A 231 1.08 -10.10 7.93
N GLN A 232 0.87 -9.45 9.08
CA GLN A 232 1.39 -9.89 10.36
C GLN A 232 0.32 -9.77 11.43
N SER A 233 0.30 -10.74 12.34
CA SER A 233 -0.39 -10.64 13.63
C SER A 233 0.66 -10.73 14.72
N ILE A 234 0.66 -9.77 15.63
CA ILE A 234 1.57 -9.66 16.76
C ILE A 234 0.77 -9.83 18.03
N THR A 235 1.20 -10.72 18.91
CA THR A 235 0.59 -10.90 20.23
C THR A 235 1.56 -10.40 21.30
N ARG A 236 1.08 -9.51 22.16
CA ARG A 236 1.79 -8.97 23.33
C ARG A 236 0.88 -9.14 24.55
N GLY A 237 1.21 -10.08 25.42
CA GLY A 237 0.30 -10.46 26.51
C GLY A 237 -1.01 -11.00 25.99
N GLU A 238 -2.14 -10.37 26.34
CA GLU A 238 -3.48 -10.72 25.89
C GLU A 238 -3.90 -9.97 24.61
N ASP A 239 -3.18 -8.93 24.22
CA ASP A 239 -3.51 -8.08 23.07
C ASP A 239 -2.94 -8.65 21.76
N THR A 240 -3.75 -8.59 20.70
CA THR A 240 -3.32 -8.95 19.35
C THR A 240 -3.51 -7.77 18.42
N PHE A 241 -2.43 -7.38 17.77
CA PHE A 241 -2.39 -6.31 16.77
C PHE A 241 -2.18 -6.91 15.39
N HIS A 242 -2.76 -6.28 14.39
CA HIS A 242 -2.60 -6.69 13.00
C HIS A 242 -1.90 -5.61 12.19
N GLN A 243 -0.94 -6.01 11.39
CA GLN A 243 -0.22 -5.10 10.51
C GLN A 243 -0.17 -5.65 9.09
N SER A 244 -0.11 -4.74 8.13
CA SER A 244 0.20 -5.07 6.75
C SER A 244 1.32 -4.18 6.25
N PHE A 245 2.22 -4.78 5.46
CA PHE A 245 3.45 -4.14 4.99
C PHE A 245 3.53 -4.17 3.48
N LEU A 246 4.16 -3.14 2.92
CA LEU A 246 4.82 -3.22 1.62
C LEU A 246 6.31 -3.30 1.88
N VAL A 247 6.93 -4.40 1.52
CA VAL A 247 8.37 -4.60 1.53
C VAL A 247 8.87 -4.49 0.10
N ALA A 248 9.86 -3.66 -0.15
CA ALA A 248 10.36 -3.38 -1.49
C ALA A 248 11.86 -3.62 -1.60
N GLN A 249 12.29 -3.98 -2.81
CA GLN A 249 13.70 -4.02 -3.15
C GLN A 249 14.11 -2.70 -3.79
N GLN A 250 15.01 -1.98 -3.15
CA GLN A 250 15.63 -0.77 -3.67
C GLN A 250 17.13 -0.87 -3.48
N GLU A 251 17.89 -0.54 -4.51
CA GLU A 251 19.37 -0.59 -4.49
C GLU A 251 19.93 -1.95 -4.03
N GLY A 252 19.21 -3.03 -4.35
CA GLY A 252 19.59 -4.41 -3.99
C GLY A 252 19.15 -4.88 -2.60
N GLU A 253 18.59 -4.00 -1.76
CA GLU A 253 18.16 -4.31 -0.39
C GLU A 253 16.64 -4.42 -0.27
N TRP A 254 16.18 -5.45 0.44
CA TRP A 254 14.79 -5.62 0.82
C TRP A 254 14.51 -5.01 2.18
N LYS A 255 13.70 -3.94 2.21
CA LYS A 255 13.32 -3.21 3.43
C LYS A 255 11.82 -2.82 3.39
N ILE A 256 11.30 -2.43 4.52
CA ILE A 256 9.92 -1.99 4.67
C ILE A 256 9.77 -0.58 4.09
N LEU A 257 8.78 -0.37 3.22
CA LEU A 257 8.49 0.89 2.55
C LEU A 257 7.15 1.52 3.01
N ALA A 258 6.21 0.68 3.45
CA ALA A 258 4.95 1.16 4.00
C ALA A 258 4.39 0.19 5.04
N VAL A 259 3.70 0.72 6.04
CA VAL A 259 3.05 -0.02 7.11
C VAL A 259 1.64 0.51 7.31
N SER A 260 0.70 -0.40 7.55
CA SER A 260 -0.63 -0.07 8.05
C SER A 260 -0.97 -0.98 9.22
N ALA A 261 -1.38 -0.39 10.34
CA ALA A 261 -1.77 -1.12 11.54
C ALA A 261 -3.29 -1.11 11.75
N ILE A 262 -3.81 -2.17 12.36
CA ILE A 262 -5.16 -2.32 12.91
C ILE A 262 -4.98 -2.79 14.36
N ALA A 263 -5.53 -2.02 15.29
CA ALA A 263 -5.61 -2.37 16.70
C ALA A 263 -6.93 -3.03 17.03
#